data_f63a141d5142a325a785ba42789da970
#
_entry.id   f63a141d5142a325a785ba42789da970
#
_cell.length_a   1.000
_cell.length_b   1.000
_cell.length_c   1.000
_cell.angle_alpha   90.00
_cell.angle_beta   90.00
_cell.angle_gamma   90.00
#
_symmetry.space_group_name_H-M   'P 1'
#
loop_
_entity.id
_entity.type
_entity.pdbx_description
1 polymer ?
#
loop_
_entity_poly.entity_id
_entity_poly.type
_entity_poly.pdbx_seq_one_letter_code
_entity_poly.pdbx_strand_id
1 'polypeptide(L)'
;MPEMIASTYEIIEKIGSGGGGNVFLAYHVRLGKKVVLKADKRKITTKPELLRREVDILKELNHPYIPRVYDFFAEGDTVYTVMDYIEGESLDRPLKRGERFSQSQVITWACELLEALSYLHSPTHGEPPRGFVHSDIKPANLMR
;
A
#
# COMPACT_ATOMS: atom_id res chain seq x y z
N MET A 1 3.92 -19.02 -19.87
CA MET A 1 3.09 -19.21 -18.68
C MET A 1 3.17 -17.95 -17.82
N PRO A 2 2.05 -17.45 -17.31
CA PRO A 2 2.09 -16.32 -16.40
C PRO A 2 2.80 -16.70 -15.10
N GLU A 3 3.55 -15.76 -14.56
CA GLU A 3 4.23 -15.95 -13.30
C GLU A 3 3.20 -15.94 -12.15
N MET A 4 3.22 -16.99 -11.35
CA MET A 4 2.32 -17.13 -10.20
C MET A 4 3.10 -17.02 -8.90
N ILE A 5 2.57 -16.26 -7.96
CA ILE A 5 3.12 -16.15 -6.60
C ILE A 5 2.12 -16.75 -5.62
N ALA A 6 2.61 -17.63 -4.75
CA ALA A 6 1.81 -18.37 -3.76
C ALA A 6 0.61 -19.11 -4.38
N SER A 7 0.69 -19.50 -5.64
CA SER A 7 -0.37 -20.17 -6.41
C SER A 7 -1.72 -19.41 -6.41
N THR A 8 -1.71 -18.16 -6.04
CA THR A 8 -2.91 -17.33 -5.87
C THR A 8 -2.87 -16.06 -6.70
N TYR A 9 -1.67 -15.50 -6.91
CA TYR A 9 -1.49 -14.21 -7.55
C TYR A 9 -0.78 -14.36 -8.88
N GLU A 10 -1.47 -14.00 -9.95
CA GLU A 10 -0.90 -13.97 -11.30
C GLU A 10 -0.31 -12.59 -11.55
N ILE A 11 0.99 -12.51 -11.79
CA ILE A 11 1.67 -11.24 -12.06
C ILE A 11 1.25 -10.72 -13.43
N ILE A 12 0.72 -9.50 -13.47
CA ILE A 12 0.34 -8.83 -14.72
C ILE A 12 1.51 -7.97 -15.22
N GLU A 13 2.01 -7.06 -14.38
CA GLU A 13 3.14 -6.21 -14.73
C GLU A 13 3.80 -5.61 -13.49
N LYS A 14 5.04 -5.18 -13.65
CA LYS A 14 5.74 -4.42 -12.63
C LYS A 14 5.39 -2.96 -12.78
N ILE A 15 4.80 -2.36 -11.76
CA ILE A 15 4.33 -0.97 -11.78
C ILE A 15 5.19 0.01 -10.99
N GLY A 16 6.16 -0.48 -10.26
CA GLY A 16 7.06 0.37 -9.52
C GLY A 16 8.27 -0.37 -8.97
N SER A 17 9.30 0.39 -8.69
CA SER A 17 10.49 -0.10 -8.00
C SER A 17 11.08 1.05 -7.18
N GLY A 18 11.66 0.70 -6.04
CA GLY A 18 12.29 1.69 -5.16
C GLY A 18 13.31 1.02 -4.25
N GLY A 19 13.86 1.79 -3.33
CA GLY A 19 14.89 1.31 -2.42
C GLY A 19 14.49 0.16 -1.52
N GLY A 20 13.21 -0.04 -1.30
CA GLY A 20 12.68 -1.11 -0.45
C GLY A 20 12.22 -2.37 -1.18
N GLY A 21 12.13 -2.35 -2.52
CA GLY A 21 11.67 -3.51 -3.28
C GLY A 21 10.85 -3.15 -4.51
N ASN A 22 10.11 -4.10 -5.03
CA ASN A 22 9.33 -3.96 -6.25
C ASN A 22 7.82 -3.95 -5.96
N VAL A 23 7.08 -3.29 -6.84
CA VAL A 23 5.61 -3.24 -6.78
C VAL A 23 5.05 -3.83 -8.07
N PHE A 24 4.16 -4.79 -7.93
CA PHE A 24 3.54 -5.48 -9.06
C PHE A 24 2.03 -5.30 -9.07
N LEU A 25 1.47 -5.13 -10.26
CA LEU A 25 0.05 -5.34 -10.48
C LEU A 25 -0.16 -6.83 -10.67
N ALA A 26 -1.09 -7.40 -9.93
CA ALA A 26 -1.39 -8.82 -9.98
C ALA A 26 -2.90 -9.07 -9.98
N TYR A 27 -3.27 -10.29 -10.34
CA TYR A 27 -4.65 -10.73 -10.33
C TYR A 27 -4.80 -11.83 -9.27
N HIS A 28 -5.73 -11.64 -8.36
CA HIS A 28 -6.05 -12.64 -7.34
C HIS A 28 -7.03 -13.63 -7.96
N VAL A 29 -6.55 -14.81 -8.30
CA VAL A 29 -7.34 -15.78 -9.08
C VAL A 29 -8.59 -16.29 -8.36
N ARG A 30 -8.57 -16.37 -7.05
CA ARG A 30 -9.74 -16.82 -6.26
C ARG A 30 -10.78 -15.73 -6.08
N LEU A 31 -10.35 -14.49 -5.84
CA LEU A 31 -11.27 -13.36 -5.64
C LEU A 31 -11.73 -12.75 -6.95
N GLY A 32 -11.04 -13.05 -8.06
CA GLY A 32 -11.38 -12.50 -9.37
C GLY A 32 -11.18 -11.00 -9.46
N LYS A 33 -10.14 -10.45 -8.85
CA LYS A 33 -9.88 -9.02 -8.87
C LYS A 33 -8.40 -8.68 -8.92
N LYS A 34 -8.10 -7.49 -9.39
CA LYS A 34 -6.74 -6.94 -9.40
C LYS A 34 -6.33 -6.48 -8.01
N VAL A 35 -5.09 -6.74 -7.66
CA VAL A 35 -4.47 -6.31 -6.41
C VAL A 35 -3.06 -5.80 -6.69
N VAL A 36 -2.48 -5.14 -5.70
CA VAL A 36 -1.07 -4.73 -5.73
C VAL A 36 -0.29 -5.63 -4.79
N LEU A 37 0.82 -6.17 -5.28
CA LEU A 37 1.80 -6.89 -4.47
C LEU A 37 3.02 -6.01 -4.27
N LYS A 38 3.34 -5.71 -3.03
CA LYS A 38 4.61 -5.08 -2.68
C LYS A 38 5.58 -6.17 -2.25
N ALA A 39 6.63 -6.38 -3.03
CA ALA A 39 7.67 -7.34 -2.75
C ALA A 39 8.83 -6.61 -2.05
N ASP A 40 9.07 -6.96 -0.80
CA ASP A 40 10.11 -6.36 0.00
C ASP A 40 11.21 -7.39 0.26
N LYS A 41 12.42 -7.06 -0.18
CA LYS A 41 13.60 -7.93 -0.01
C LYS A 41 14.32 -7.71 1.33
N ARG A 42 13.72 -6.98 2.24
CA ARG A 42 14.34 -6.84 3.55
C ARG A 42 14.56 -8.22 4.15
N LYS A 43 15.81 -8.48 4.51
CA LYS A 43 16.13 -9.69 5.25
C LYS A 43 15.22 -9.75 6.46
N ILE A 44 14.60 -10.89 6.67
CA ILE A 44 13.74 -11.12 7.81
C ILE A 44 14.65 -11.17 9.05
N THR A 45 15.16 -10.02 9.47
CA THR A 45 15.87 -9.85 10.73
C THR A 45 14.89 -9.67 11.87
N THR A 46 13.63 -9.32 11.52
CA THR A 46 12.55 -9.17 12.48
C THR A 46 11.86 -10.52 12.64
N LYS A 47 11.50 -10.87 13.85
CA LYS A 47 10.77 -12.11 14.14
C LYS A 47 9.48 -12.15 13.30
N PRO A 48 9.18 -13.26 12.59
CA PRO A 48 7.97 -13.37 11.77
C PRO A 48 6.67 -13.06 12.52
N GLU A 49 6.65 -13.37 13.80
CA GLU A 49 5.48 -13.13 14.68
C GLU A 49 5.18 -11.64 14.85
N LEU A 50 6.23 -10.80 14.97
CA LEU A 50 6.05 -9.35 15.11
C LEU A 50 5.56 -8.72 13.81
N LEU A 51 6.10 -9.18 12.68
CA LEU A 51 5.65 -8.75 11.36
C LEU A 51 4.18 -9.11 11.15
N ARG A 52 3.78 -10.31 11.53
CA ARG A 52 2.40 -10.79 11.40
C ARG A 52 1.43 -9.97 12.24
N ARG A 53 1.82 -9.59 13.46
CA ARG A 53 1.00 -8.72 14.32
C ARG A 53 0.77 -7.36 13.69
N GLU A 54 1.82 -6.75 13.13
CA GLU A 54 1.71 -5.46 12.45
C GLU A 54 0.75 -5.54 11.28
N VAL A 55 0.86 -6.60 10.48
CA VAL A 55 -0.01 -6.78 9.31
C VAL A 55 -1.45 -7.06 9.72
N ASP A 56 -1.66 -7.85 10.74
CA ASP A 56 -3.02 -8.11 11.25
C ASP A 56 -3.70 -6.82 11.68
N ILE A 57 -2.96 -5.89 12.26
CA ILE A 57 -3.48 -4.56 12.59
C ILE A 57 -3.77 -3.76 11.32
N LEU A 58 -2.86 -3.79 10.33
CA LEU A 58 -3.05 -3.10 9.05
C LEU A 58 -4.27 -3.62 8.29
N LYS A 59 -4.58 -4.90 8.39
CA LYS A 59 -5.78 -5.49 7.77
C LYS A 59 -7.08 -4.95 8.35
N GLU A 60 -7.06 -4.50 9.59
CA GLU A 60 -8.23 -3.94 10.28
C GLU A 60 -8.49 -2.48 9.89
N LEU A 61 -7.53 -1.80 9.29
CA LEU A 61 -7.70 -0.42 8.87
C LEU A 61 -8.75 -0.34 7.75
N ASN A 62 -9.73 0.53 7.94
CA ASN A 62 -10.81 0.73 6.99
C ASN A 62 -11.12 2.22 6.87
N HIS A 63 -10.62 2.84 5.81
CA HIS A 63 -10.84 4.26 5.53
C HIS A 63 -10.89 4.47 4.02
N PRO A 64 -11.81 5.34 3.51
CA PRO A 64 -11.97 5.53 2.07
C PRO A 64 -10.72 6.03 1.33
N TYR A 65 -9.81 6.69 2.02
CA TYR A 65 -8.60 7.25 1.40
C TYR A 65 -7.34 6.43 1.69
N ILE A 66 -7.48 5.25 2.28
CA ILE A 66 -6.36 4.35 2.60
C ILE A 66 -6.61 3.00 1.90
N PRO A 67 -5.67 2.53 1.06
CA PRO A 67 -5.80 1.21 0.45
C PRO A 67 -5.89 0.12 1.51
N ARG A 68 -6.77 -0.84 1.31
CA ARG A 68 -6.90 -1.97 2.23
C ARG A 68 -5.76 -2.95 2.03
N VAL A 69 -5.26 -3.51 3.12
CA VAL A 69 -4.31 -4.61 3.10
C VAL A 69 -5.08 -5.90 3.28
N TYR A 70 -4.90 -6.85 2.36
CA TYR A 70 -5.64 -8.12 2.35
C TYR A 70 -4.84 -9.26 2.94
N ASP A 71 -3.54 -9.28 2.70
CA ASP A 71 -2.71 -10.40 3.08
C ASP A 71 -1.24 -9.98 3.19
N PHE A 72 -0.49 -10.85 3.84
CA PHE A 72 0.94 -10.71 4.03
C PHE A 72 1.53 -12.10 4.14
N PHE A 73 2.57 -12.37 3.37
CA PHE A 73 3.21 -13.68 3.41
C PHE A 73 4.67 -13.58 2.96
N ALA A 74 5.45 -14.58 3.33
CA ALA A 74 6.82 -14.71 2.88
C ALA A 74 6.93 -15.88 1.90
N GLU A 75 7.67 -15.67 0.82
CA GLU A 75 8.01 -16.71 -0.13
C GLU A 75 9.48 -16.57 -0.49
N GLY A 76 10.29 -17.55 -0.15
CA GLY A 76 11.74 -17.45 -0.23
C GLY A 76 12.26 -16.34 0.69
N ASP A 77 13.09 -15.46 0.17
CA ASP A 77 13.66 -14.33 0.90
C ASP A 77 12.82 -13.05 0.78
N THR A 78 11.66 -13.15 0.14
CA THR A 78 10.83 -12.00 -0.17
C THR A 78 9.58 -12.01 0.69
N VAL A 79 9.25 -10.85 1.24
CA VAL A 79 8.01 -10.62 1.97
C VAL A 79 7.06 -9.85 1.06
N TYR A 80 5.86 -10.37 0.89
CA TYR A 80 4.83 -9.77 0.04
C TYR A 80 3.70 -9.19 0.88
N THR A 81 3.33 -7.95 0.58
CA THR A 81 2.11 -7.32 1.11
C THR A 81 1.11 -7.18 -0.02
N VAL A 82 -0.10 -7.67 0.19
CA VAL A 82 -1.19 -7.62 -0.78
C VAL A 82 -2.15 -6.52 -0.39
N MET A 83 -2.40 -5.59 -1.29
CA MET A 83 -3.28 -4.46 -1.02
C MET A 83 -4.15 -4.08 -2.22
N ASP A 84 -5.09 -3.16 -2.01
CA ASP A 84 -5.95 -2.65 -3.07
C ASP A 84 -5.13 -2.11 -4.24
N TYR A 85 -5.61 -2.40 -5.44
CA TYR A 85 -5.20 -1.69 -6.64
C TYR A 85 -6.06 -0.44 -6.80
N ILE A 86 -5.41 0.72 -6.76
CA ILE A 86 -6.07 2.00 -6.94
C ILE A 86 -5.82 2.45 -8.38
N GLU A 87 -6.88 2.53 -9.17
CA GLU A 87 -6.81 3.05 -10.54
C GLU A 87 -6.51 4.54 -10.52
N GLY A 88 -5.74 4.99 -11.50
CA GLY A 88 -5.32 6.37 -11.59
C GLY A 88 -3.81 6.49 -11.61
N GLU A 89 -3.30 7.63 -11.21
CA GLU A 89 -1.86 7.88 -11.17
C GLU A 89 -1.44 8.57 -9.88
N SER A 90 -0.21 8.34 -9.47
CA SER A 90 0.37 9.07 -8.34
C SER A 90 0.61 10.53 -8.75
N LEU A 91 0.52 11.45 -7.80
CA LEU A 91 0.61 12.88 -8.07
C LEU A 91 1.98 13.33 -8.59
N ASP A 92 3.02 12.55 -8.39
CA ASP A 92 4.35 12.88 -8.91
C ASP A 92 4.39 12.85 -10.46
N ARG A 93 3.55 12.03 -11.09
CA ARG A 93 3.51 11.93 -12.56
C ARG A 93 3.02 13.20 -13.23
N PRO A 94 1.84 13.75 -12.90
CA PRO A 94 1.42 15.01 -13.50
C PRO A 94 2.37 16.17 -13.13
N LEU A 95 2.95 16.18 -11.94
CA LEU A 95 3.94 17.19 -11.57
C LEU A 95 5.19 17.13 -12.45
N LYS A 96 5.66 15.94 -12.76
CA LYS A 96 6.81 15.72 -13.67
C LYS A 96 6.50 16.15 -15.10
N ARG A 97 5.23 16.05 -15.53
CA ARG A 97 4.77 16.54 -16.84
C ARG A 97 4.61 18.05 -16.88
N GLY A 98 4.85 18.77 -15.78
CA GLY A 98 4.67 20.20 -15.68
C GLY A 98 3.23 20.63 -15.44
N GLU A 99 2.34 19.74 -15.11
CA GLU A 99 0.96 20.08 -14.76
C GLU A 99 0.90 20.87 -13.45
N ARG A 100 -0.03 21.79 -13.40
CA ARG A 100 -0.31 22.58 -12.20
C ARG A 100 -1.73 22.31 -11.74
N PHE A 101 -1.93 22.33 -10.44
CA PHE A 101 -3.23 22.10 -9.83
C PHE A 101 -3.80 23.42 -9.31
N SER A 102 -5.13 23.54 -9.37
CA SER A 102 -5.80 24.71 -8.79
C SER A 102 -5.68 24.70 -7.28
N GLN A 103 -5.77 25.87 -6.67
CA GLN A 103 -5.78 26.00 -5.20
C GLN A 103 -6.92 25.19 -4.60
N SER A 104 -8.09 25.20 -5.21
CA SER A 104 -9.26 24.41 -4.78
C SER A 104 -8.96 22.91 -4.72
N GLN A 105 -8.33 22.36 -5.75
CA GLN A 105 -7.95 20.95 -5.80
C GLN A 105 -6.95 20.59 -4.71
N VAL A 106 -5.92 21.42 -4.54
CA VAL A 106 -4.89 21.18 -3.52
C VAL A 106 -5.49 21.20 -2.12
N ILE A 107 -6.38 22.15 -1.84
CA ILE A 107 -7.06 22.24 -0.54
C ILE A 107 -7.93 21.00 -0.30
N THR A 108 -8.69 20.57 -1.29
CA THR A 108 -9.52 19.37 -1.21
C THR A 108 -8.68 18.14 -0.89
N TRP A 109 -7.61 17.92 -1.62
CA TRP A 109 -6.71 16.78 -1.40
C TRP A 109 -6.01 16.86 -0.04
N ALA A 110 -5.61 18.05 0.39
CA ALA A 110 -5.00 18.25 1.71
C ALA A 110 -5.98 17.89 2.82
N CYS A 111 -7.24 18.29 2.71
CA CYS A 111 -8.27 17.93 3.68
C CYS A 111 -8.52 16.42 3.73
N GLU A 112 -8.60 15.77 2.58
CA GLU A 112 -8.77 14.32 2.49
C GLU A 112 -7.57 13.59 3.11
N LEU A 113 -6.36 14.05 2.83
CA LEU A 113 -5.14 13.49 3.41
C LEU A 113 -5.13 13.67 4.93
N LEU A 114 -5.53 14.82 5.42
CA LEU A 114 -5.60 15.10 6.86
C LEU A 114 -6.64 14.21 7.55
N GLU A 115 -7.77 13.93 6.90
CA GLU A 115 -8.75 12.98 7.42
C GLU A 115 -8.16 11.58 7.55
N ALA A 116 -7.45 11.11 6.53
CA ALA A 116 -6.78 9.82 6.55
C ALA A 116 -5.71 9.76 7.65
N LEU A 117 -4.90 10.82 7.79
CA LEU A 117 -3.88 10.90 8.82
C LEU A 117 -4.49 10.95 10.23
N SER A 118 -5.60 11.68 10.40
CA SER A 118 -6.33 11.72 11.66
C SER A 118 -6.81 10.33 12.07
N TYR A 119 -7.34 9.58 11.11
CA TYR A 119 -7.74 8.19 11.34
C TYR A 119 -6.55 7.32 11.76
N LEU A 120 -5.43 7.40 11.05
CA LEU A 120 -4.22 6.62 11.38
C LEU A 120 -3.64 6.99 12.75
N HIS A 121 -3.61 8.27 13.08
CA HIS A 121 -3.04 8.76 14.34
C HIS A 121 -3.92 8.48 15.55
N SER A 122 -5.20 8.17 15.33
CA SER A 122 -6.11 7.88 16.43
C SER A 122 -5.63 6.64 17.20
N PRO A 123 -5.55 6.69 18.54
CA PRO A 123 -5.05 5.57 19.34
C PRO A 123 -6.12 4.49 19.54
N THR A 124 -6.74 4.03 18.45
CA THR A 124 -7.84 3.05 18.47
C THR A 124 -7.49 1.76 17.73
N HIS A 125 -6.27 1.65 17.19
CA HIS A 125 -5.87 0.52 16.38
C HIS A 125 -5.12 -0.54 17.18
N GLY A 126 -5.54 -1.78 17.06
CA GLY A 126 -4.86 -2.93 17.65
C GLY A 126 -5.12 -3.12 19.14
N GLU A 127 -4.39 -4.05 19.72
CA GLU A 127 -4.40 -4.34 21.16
C GLU A 127 -2.97 -4.44 21.67
N PRO A 128 -2.54 -3.53 22.57
CA PRO A 128 -3.28 -2.36 23.07
C PRO A 128 -3.55 -1.33 21.97
N PRO A 129 -4.64 -0.54 22.05
CA PRO A 129 -4.95 0.47 21.04
C PRO A 129 -3.81 1.46 20.87
N ARG A 130 -3.45 1.76 19.63
CA ARG A 130 -2.40 2.72 19.27
C ARG A 130 -2.69 3.40 17.96
N GLY A 131 -2.04 4.53 17.72
CA GLY A 131 -2.07 5.21 16.44
C GLY A 131 -0.89 4.81 15.57
N PHE A 132 -0.94 5.20 14.31
CA PHE A 132 0.15 5.00 13.34
C PHE A 132 0.66 6.32 12.81
N VAL A 133 1.95 6.38 12.51
CA VAL A 133 2.58 7.50 11.82
C VAL A 133 2.99 7.03 10.43
N HIS A 134 2.55 7.73 9.38
CA HIS A 134 2.86 7.34 8.01
C HIS A 134 4.36 7.46 7.71
N SER A 135 4.97 8.58 8.06
CA SER A 135 6.39 8.91 7.92
C SER A 135 6.95 9.00 6.49
N ASP A 136 6.14 8.87 5.44
CA ASP A 136 6.60 8.98 4.05
C ASP A 136 5.56 9.65 3.13
N ILE A 137 5.03 10.77 3.56
CA ILE A 137 4.07 11.55 2.76
C ILE A 137 4.82 12.34 1.69
N LYS A 138 4.53 12.03 0.44
CA LYS A 138 5.09 12.73 -0.74
C LYS A 138 4.19 12.48 -1.96
N PRO A 139 4.30 13.30 -3.03
CA PRO A 139 3.43 13.14 -4.21
C PRO A 139 3.47 11.75 -4.84
N ALA A 140 4.60 11.05 -4.79
CA ALA A 140 4.73 9.70 -5.32
C ALA A 140 3.83 8.68 -4.60
N ASN A 141 3.42 8.96 -3.36
CA ASN A 141 2.59 8.09 -2.55
C ASN A 141 1.13 8.56 -2.45
N LEU A 142 0.74 9.56 -3.23
CA LEU A 142 -0.62 10.07 -3.29
C LEU A 142 -1.22 9.78 -4.67
N MET A 143 -2.39 9.16 -4.71
CA MET A 143 -3.08 8.76 -5.94
C MET A 143 -4.33 9.63 -6.18
N ARG A 144 -4.61 9.90 -7.46
CA ARG A 144 -5.84 10.58 -7.88
C ARG A 144 -6.66 9.76 -8.86
#